data_a468816d1f856df24dc0a3bd89d3c333
#
_entry.id   a468816d1f856df24dc0a3bd89d3c333
#
_cell.length_a   1.000
_cell.length_b   1.000
_cell.length_c   1.000
_cell.angle_alpha   90.00
_cell.angle_beta   90.00
_cell.angle_gamma   90.00
#
_symmetry.space_group_name_H-M   'P 1'
#
loop_
_entity.id
_entity.type
_entity.pdbx_description
1 polymer ?
#
loop_
_entity_poly.entity_id
_entity_poly.type
_entity_poly.pdbx_seq_one_letter_code
_entity_poly.pdbx_strand_id
1 'polypeptide(L)'
;SKINQKILDKKIFPMTFGGEHSITPGCIAPFVKKHKKICLLHFDAHADLRESYNGEKFSHASAIRRCLDFKNVSVISFGIRNISKDEIPFLKKNKQRINIFWAKDKSDWDLKKFKKMIKNKNVYLTFDVDGLDSSIMPATGTPEPGGLLWDETLNIIKIAAKNSNIVGADVNELSPIKGFNSYNFLVAKLVYKILSYTFEFKRK
;
A
#
# COMPACT_ATOMS: atom_id res chain seq x y z
N SER A 1 -13.84 -5.44 7.87
CA SER A 1 -14.62 -5.35 6.62
C SER A 1 -16.06 -4.89 6.81
N LYS A 2 -16.81 -5.32 7.87
CA LYS A 2 -18.15 -4.80 8.17
C LYS A 2 -18.15 -3.29 8.44
N ILE A 3 -17.13 -2.78 9.11
CA ILE A 3 -16.97 -1.34 9.39
C ILE A 3 -16.77 -0.57 8.09
N ASN A 4 -15.83 -0.99 7.25
CA ASN A 4 -15.57 -0.33 5.96
C ASN A 4 -16.80 -0.37 5.04
N GLN A 5 -17.60 -1.46 5.06
CA GLN A 5 -18.85 -1.52 4.32
C GLN A 5 -19.83 -0.43 4.79
N LYS A 6 -20.04 -0.29 6.10
CA LYS A 6 -20.91 0.76 6.67
C LYS A 6 -20.46 2.19 6.31
N ILE A 7 -19.14 2.43 6.25
CA ILE A 7 -18.55 3.73 5.84
C ILE A 7 -18.84 3.97 4.35
N LEU A 8 -18.64 2.95 3.52
CA LEU A 8 -18.91 3.04 2.07
C LEU A 8 -20.39 3.25 1.76
N ASP A 9 -21.29 2.63 2.52
CA ASP A 9 -22.74 2.80 2.35
C ASP A 9 -23.17 4.26 2.61
N LYS A 10 -22.43 4.95 3.50
CA LYS A 10 -22.60 6.39 3.77
C LYS A 10 -21.88 7.29 2.76
N LYS A 11 -21.24 6.74 1.72
CA LYS A 11 -20.43 7.46 0.73
C LYS A 11 -19.25 8.26 1.34
N ILE A 12 -18.75 7.83 2.50
CA ILE A 12 -17.61 8.42 3.19
C ILE A 12 -16.34 7.70 2.71
N PHE A 13 -15.23 8.45 2.60
CA PHE A 13 -13.90 7.89 2.31
C PHE A 13 -13.34 7.19 3.54
N PRO A 14 -13.10 5.87 3.52
CA PRO A 14 -12.48 5.20 4.65
C PRO A 14 -10.97 5.37 4.62
N MET A 15 -10.45 5.88 5.74
CA MET A 15 -9.03 5.88 6.07
C MET A 15 -8.85 5.01 7.30
N THR A 16 -8.16 3.89 7.15
CA THR A 16 -7.95 2.92 8.22
C THR A 16 -6.54 3.06 8.79
N PHE A 17 -6.42 3.04 10.11
CA PHE A 17 -5.14 2.96 10.80
C PHE A 17 -4.99 1.56 11.35
N GLY A 18 -3.97 0.88 10.89
CA GLY A 18 -3.68 -0.47 11.35
C GLY A 18 -2.78 -0.49 12.55
N GLY A 19 -2.70 -1.66 13.13
CA GLY A 19 -1.53 -2.28 13.64
C GLY A 19 -0.81 -2.95 12.48
N GLU A 20 -0.95 -4.26 12.39
CA GLU A 20 -0.27 -5.13 11.43
C GLU A 20 -0.87 -5.05 10.02
N HIS A 21 -0.04 -5.24 8.96
CA HIS A 21 -0.47 -5.16 7.57
C HIS A 21 -1.54 -6.19 7.17
N SER A 22 -1.69 -7.26 7.97
CA SER A 22 -2.72 -8.31 7.80
C SER A 22 -4.16 -7.81 7.75
N ILE A 23 -4.45 -6.56 8.15
CA ILE A 23 -5.80 -5.97 8.07
C ILE A 23 -6.26 -5.64 6.66
N THR A 24 -5.32 -5.36 5.74
CA THR A 24 -5.61 -4.83 4.39
C THR A 24 -6.56 -5.71 3.58
N PRO A 25 -6.46 -7.05 3.55
CA PRO A 25 -7.44 -7.89 2.87
C PRO A 25 -8.89 -7.70 3.35
N GLY A 26 -9.04 -7.50 4.67
CA GLY A 26 -10.34 -7.16 5.28
C GLY A 26 -10.82 -5.76 4.90
N CYS A 27 -9.91 -4.81 4.79
CA CYS A 27 -10.22 -3.42 4.43
C CYS A 27 -10.64 -3.28 2.97
N ILE A 28 -9.96 -3.96 2.04
CA ILE A 28 -10.24 -3.87 0.59
C ILE A 28 -11.51 -4.65 0.17
N ALA A 29 -11.92 -5.68 0.91
CA ALA A 29 -13.02 -6.57 0.54
C ALA A 29 -14.33 -5.87 0.13
N PRO A 30 -14.82 -4.81 0.81
CA PRO A 30 -16.03 -4.09 0.38
C PRO A 30 -15.86 -3.39 -0.97
N PHE A 31 -14.66 -2.87 -1.26
CA PHE A 31 -14.36 -2.20 -2.54
C PHE A 31 -14.31 -3.19 -3.69
N VAL A 32 -13.78 -4.40 -3.45
CA VAL A 32 -13.75 -5.51 -4.41
C VAL A 32 -15.17 -5.90 -4.84
N LYS A 33 -16.13 -5.88 -3.92
CA LYS A 33 -17.55 -6.13 -4.21
C LYS A 33 -18.19 -4.98 -5.00
N LYS A 34 -17.82 -3.74 -4.70
CA LYS A 34 -18.40 -2.53 -5.29
C LYS A 34 -17.87 -2.23 -6.69
N HIS A 35 -16.62 -2.57 -6.99
CA HIS A 35 -15.94 -2.20 -8.23
C HIS A 35 -15.57 -3.42 -9.06
N LYS A 36 -15.80 -3.35 -10.38
CA LYS A 36 -15.42 -4.44 -11.31
C LYS A 36 -13.92 -4.74 -11.30
N LYS A 37 -13.08 -3.72 -11.05
CA LYS A 37 -11.63 -3.82 -10.96
C LYS A 37 -11.12 -2.84 -9.90
N ILE A 38 -10.17 -3.29 -9.08
CA ILE A 38 -9.45 -2.50 -8.09
C ILE A 38 -7.95 -2.62 -8.36
N CYS A 39 -7.26 -1.51 -8.33
CA CYS A 39 -5.81 -1.46 -8.30
C CYS A 39 -5.36 -1.17 -6.86
N LEU A 40 -4.64 -2.09 -6.25
CA LEU A 40 -3.99 -1.86 -4.96
C LEU A 40 -2.68 -1.12 -5.23
N LEU A 41 -2.55 0.09 -4.72
CA LEU A 41 -1.31 0.84 -4.71
C LEU A 41 -0.64 0.57 -3.36
N HIS A 42 0.45 -0.17 -3.40
CA HIS A 42 1.12 -0.75 -2.25
C HIS A 42 2.49 -0.12 -2.05
N PHE A 43 2.75 0.39 -0.86
CA PHE A 43 4.03 0.91 -0.40
C PHE A 43 4.54 0.03 0.73
N ASP A 44 5.76 -0.50 0.60
CA ASP A 44 6.28 -1.49 1.55
C ASP A 44 7.77 -1.77 1.27
N ALA A 45 8.49 -2.23 2.26
CA ALA A 45 9.79 -2.88 2.09
C ALA A 45 9.64 -4.31 1.55
N HIS A 46 8.54 -4.98 1.90
CA HIS A 46 8.30 -6.39 1.71
C HIS A 46 7.27 -6.66 0.60
N ALA A 47 7.38 -7.82 -0.06
CA ALA A 47 6.44 -8.16 -1.13
C ALA A 47 5.09 -8.67 -0.60
N ASP A 48 5.04 -9.20 0.62
CA ASP A 48 3.86 -9.74 1.30
C ASP A 48 3.07 -10.79 0.50
N LEU A 49 3.82 -11.60 -0.26
CA LEU A 49 3.27 -12.60 -1.17
C LEU A 49 3.37 -14.05 -0.63
N ARG A 50 3.75 -14.23 0.65
CA ARG A 50 3.81 -15.56 1.27
C ARG A 50 2.43 -16.23 1.28
N GLU A 51 2.39 -17.55 1.12
CA GLU A 51 1.13 -18.30 1.29
C GLU A 51 0.64 -18.26 2.73
N SER A 52 1.59 -18.42 3.66
CA SER A 52 1.40 -18.31 5.11
C SER A 52 2.72 -17.93 5.77
N TYR A 53 2.65 -17.49 7.00
CA TYR A 53 3.82 -17.23 7.84
C TYR A 53 3.60 -17.86 9.21
N ASN A 54 4.55 -18.71 9.66
CA ASN A 54 4.42 -19.51 10.90
C ASN A 54 3.09 -20.29 11.00
N GLY A 55 2.60 -20.82 9.87
CA GLY A 55 1.31 -21.53 9.81
C GLY A 55 0.09 -20.63 9.62
N GLU A 56 0.23 -19.31 9.84
CA GLU A 56 -0.86 -18.34 9.75
C GLU A 56 -1.02 -17.80 8.33
N LYS A 57 -2.18 -18.08 7.74
CA LYS A 57 -2.51 -17.66 6.37
C LYS A 57 -2.79 -16.16 6.26
N PHE A 58 -3.31 -15.56 7.32
CA PHE A 58 -3.67 -14.13 7.36
C PHE A 58 -2.67 -13.35 8.21
N SER A 59 -1.38 -13.52 7.94
CA SER A 59 -0.29 -12.76 8.56
C SER A 59 0.03 -11.47 7.78
N HIS A 60 0.82 -10.56 8.39
CA HIS A 60 1.39 -9.39 7.72
C HIS A 60 2.14 -9.79 6.45
N ALA A 61 3.03 -10.79 6.50
CA ALA A 61 3.82 -11.27 5.37
C ALA A 61 2.99 -11.91 4.21
N SER A 62 1.67 -11.99 4.36
CA SER A 62 0.72 -12.54 3.40
C SER A 62 -0.35 -11.54 2.97
N ALA A 63 -0.25 -10.29 3.41
CA ALA A 63 -1.29 -9.27 3.20
C ALA A 63 -1.62 -9.09 1.72
N ILE A 64 -0.64 -8.89 0.88
CA ILE A 64 -0.82 -8.69 -0.57
C ILE A 64 -1.23 -9.99 -1.26
N ARG A 65 -0.70 -11.13 -0.79
CA ARG A 65 -1.14 -12.44 -1.27
C ARG A 65 -2.65 -12.63 -1.07
N ARG A 66 -3.18 -12.29 0.12
CA ARG A 66 -4.62 -12.39 0.43
C ARG A 66 -5.46 -11.39 -0.36
N CYS A 67 -4.95 -10.19 -0.62
CA CYS A 67 -5.62 -9.26 -1.52
C CYS A 67 -5.73 -9.81 -2.95
N LEU A 68 -4.75 -10.56 -3.42
CA LEU A 68 -4.74 -11.18 -4.76
C LEU A 68 -5.59 -12.45 -4.88
N ASP A 69 -6.11 -13.01 -3.78
CA ASP A 69 -7.14 -14.05 -3.83
C ASP A 69 -8.43 -13.52 -4.49
N PHE A 70 -8.66 -12.22 -4.44
CA PHE A 70 -9.70 -11.57 -5.23
C PHE A 70 -9.25 -11.43 -6.69
N LYS A 71 -9.96 -12.07 -7.61
CA LYS A 71 -9.59 -12.13 -9.04
C LYS A 71 -9.57 -10.78 -9.76
N ASN A 72 -10.35 -9.80 -9.26
CA ASN A 72 -10.46 -8.45 -9.83
C ASN A 72 -9.49 -7.43 -9.22
N VAL A 73 -8.55 -7.86 -8.37
CA VAL A 73 -7.49 -7.03 -7.79
C VAL A 73 -6.21 -7.17 -8.61
N SER A 74 -5.58 -6.06 -8.92
CA SER A 74 -4.20 -5.95 -9.41
C SER A 74 -3.39 -5.09 -8.45
N VAL A 75 -2.08 -5.26 -8.43
CA VAL A 75 -1.18 -4.58 -7.49
C VAL A 75 -0.10 -3.81 -8.25
N ILE A 76 0.19 -2.60 -7.77
CA ILE A 76 1.37 -1.83 -8.12
C ILE A 76 2.08 -1.53 -6.81
N SER A 77 3.29 -2.08 -6.63
CA SER A 77 4.08 -1.94 -5.41
C SER A 77 5.27 -1.01 -5.63
N PHE A 78 5.56 -0.19 -4.63
CA PHE A 78 6.72 0.68 -4.58
C PHE A 78 7.52 0.44 -3.30
N GLY A 79 8.84 0.46 -3.42
CA GLY A 79 9.75 0.36 -2.28
C GLY A 79 10.21 -1.05 -1.94
N ILE A 80 9.69 -2.07 -2.63
CA ILE A 80 10.00 -3.47 -2.33
C ILE A 80 11.49 -3.73 -2.51
N ARG A 81 12.11 -4.26 -1.46
CA ARG A 81 13.55 -4.59 -1.40
C ARG A 81 13.84 -5.89 -0.64
N ASN A 82 12.79 -6.47 -0.06
CA ASN A 82 12.84 -7.77 0.58
C ASN A 82 11.73 -8.68 0.04
N ILE A 83 12.12 -9.86 -0.46
CA ILE A 83 11.21 -10.89 -0.94
C ILE A 83 11.84 -12.26 -0.66
N SER A 84 11.08 -13.17 -0.07
CA SER A 84 11.57 -14.51 0.20
C SER A 84 11.57 -15.39 -1.05
N LYS A 85 12.41 -16.42 -1.04
CA LYS A 85 12.50 -17.40 -2.13
C LYS A 85 11.14 -18.04 -2.45
N ASP A 86 10.32 -18.27 -1.42
CA ASP A 86 9.03 -18.96 -1.55
C ASP A 86 7.94 -18.08 -2.22
N GLU A 87 8.13 -16.77 -2.27
CA GLU A 87 7.21 -15.84 -2.92
C GLU A 87 7.42 -15.74 -4.43
N ILE A 88 8.64 -16.05 -4.91
CA ILE A 88 9.03 -15.91 -6.31
C ILE A 88 8.14 -16.71 -7.27
N PRO A 89 7.78 -17.97 -7.01
CA PRO A 89 6.88 -18.73 -7.89
C PRO A 89 5.52 -18.06 -8.05
N PHE A 90 4.96 -17.53 -6.96
CA PHE A 90 3.67 -16.82 -7.01
C PHE A 90 3.78 -15.53 -7.80
N LEU A 91 4.81 -14.73 -7.57
CA LEU A 91 5.07 -13.50 -8.32
C LEU A 91 5.16 -13.79 -9.83
N LYS A 92 5.95 -14.79 -10.24
CA LYS A 92 6.09 -15.21 -11.64
C LYS A 92 4.76 -15.63 -12.28
N LYS A 93 3.96 -16.43 -11.56
CA LYS A 93 2.65 -16.90 -12.02
C LYS A 93 1.63 -15.75 -12.20
N ASN A 94 1.75 -14.69 -11.42
CA ASN A 94 0.80 -13.56 -11.39
C ASN A 94 1.39 -12.26 -11.98
N LYS A 95 2.45 -12.33 -12.80
CA LYS A 95 3.14 -11.16 -13.37
C LYS A 95 2.24 -10.18 -14.11
N GLN A 96 1.11 -10.63 -14.69
CA GLN A 96 0.14 -9.75 -15.36
C GLN A 96 -0.72 -8.94 -14.40
N ARG A 97 -0.77 -9.31 -13.10
CA ARG A 97 -1.54 -8.63 -12.05
C ARG A 97 -0.66 -7.90 -11.05
N ILE A 98 0.64 -8.20 -10.99
CA ILE A 98 1.60 -7.64 -10.05
C ILE A 98 2.67 -6.88 -10.81
N ASN A 99 2.83 -5.60 -10.48
CA ASN A 99 3.90 -4.76 -11.01
C ASN A 99 4.67 -4.17 -9.83
N ILE A 100 5.97 -4.42 -9.77
CA ILE A 100 6.84 -3.95 -8.68
C ILE A 100 7.85 -2.94 -9.22
N PHE A 101 7.86 -1.76 -8.61
CA PHE A 101 8.92 -0.77 -8.72
C PHE A 101 9.91 -1.04 -7.58
N TRP A 102 10.92 -1.86 -7.86
CA TRP A 102 11.90 -2.31 -6.89
C TRP A 102 12.73 -1.15 -6.36
N ALA A 103 12.96 -1.10 -5.03
CA ALA A 103 13.74 -0.02 -4.43
C ALA A 103 15.17 0.07 -4.97
N LYS A 104 15.80 -1.07 -5.29
CA LYS A 104 17.14 -1.11 -5.88
C LYS A 104 17.25 -0.42 -7.25
N ASP A 105 16.13 -0.25 -7.95
CA ASP A 105 16.07 0.33 -9.30
C ASP A 105 15.42 1.73 -9.27
N LYS A 106 15.46 2.45 -8.14
CA LYS A 106 14.76 3.74 -7.97
C LYS A 106 15.15 4.79 -9.01
N SER A 107 16.43 4.86 -9.39
CA SER A 107 16.94 5.78 -10.44
C SER A 107 16.29 5.55 -11.80
N ASP A 108 15.84 4.33 -12.06
CA ASP A 108 15.35 3.88 -13.37
C ASP A 108 13.81 3.78 -13.42
N TRP A 109 13.12 4.23 -12.36
CA TRP A 109 11.68 4.17 -12.34
C TRP A 109 11.01 5.03 -13.40
N ASP A 110 10.31 4.40 -14.32
CA ASP A 110 9.49 5.08 -15.32
C ASP A 110 8.13 5.51 -14.69
N LEU A 111 8.12 6.69 -14.08
CA LEU A 111 6.89 7.26 -13.51
C LEU A 111 5.87 7.66 -14.59
N LYS A 112 6.27 7.83 -15.87
CA LYS A 112 5.32 8.00 -16.99
C LYS A 112 4.58 6.69 -17.26
N LYS A 113 5.26 5.55 -17.18
CA LYS A 113 4.66 4.21 -17.24
C LYS A 113 3.68 4.00 -16.06
N PHE A 114 4.10 4.32 -14.83
CA PHE A 114 3.22 4.26 -13.66
C PHE A 114 1.94 5.10 -13.87
N LYS A 115 2.07 6.35 -14.32
CA LYS A 115 0.94 7.23 -14.64
C LYS A 115 -0.02 6.59 -15.64
N LYS A 116 0.47 5.93 -16.70
CA LYS A 116 -0.35 5.20 -17.67
C LYS A 116 -1.07 4.01 -17.04
N MET A 117 -0.35 3.26 -16.20
CA MET A 117 -0.88 2.06 -15.55
C MET A 117 -2.04 2.37 -14.60
N ILE A 118 -2.00 3.52 -13.89
CA ILE A 118 -2.99 3.88 -12.88
C ILE A 118 -4.15 4.73 -13.43
N LYS A 119 -4.01 5.24 -14.65
CA LYS A 119 -4.97 6.18 -15.26
C LYS A 119 -6.40 5.63 -15.24
N ASN A 120 -7.33 6.43 -14.67
CA ASN A 120 -8.77 6.16 -14.58
C ASN A 120 -9.14 4.87 -13.79
N LYS A 121 -8.22 4.29 -13.02
CA LYS A 121 -8.52 3.13 -12.17
C LYS A 121 -9.13 3.56 -10.83
N ASN A 122 -9.92 2.68 -10.24
CA ASN A 122 -10.25 2.75 -8.82
C ASN A 122 -9.06 2.17 -8.05
N VAL A 123 -8.49 2.98 -7.18
CA VAL A 123 -7.27 2.67 -6.44
C VAL A 123 -7.58 2.59 -4.95
N TYR A 124 -7.20 1.50 -4.32
CA TYR A 124 -7.07 1.41 -2.88
C TYR A 124 -5.59 1.55 -2.53
N LEU A 125 -5.25 2.50 -1.65
CA LEU A 125 -3.88 2.74 -1.23
C LEU A 125 -3.63 2.02 0.09
N THR A 126 -2.63 1.15 0.15
CA THR A 126 -2.14 0.53 1.38
C THR A 126 -0.68 0.90 1.59
N PHE A 127 -0.37 1.37 2.78
CA PHE A 127 0.94 1.89 3.12
C PHE A 127 1.46 1.21 4.38
N ASP A 128 2.43 0.32 4.20
CA ASP A 128 3.31 -0.09 5.27
C ASP A 128 4.34 0.99 5.51
N VAL A 129 4.51 1.43 6.76
CA VAL A 129 5.43 2.54 7.06
C VAL A 129 6.90 2.15 6.87
N ASP A 130 7.22 0.85 6.83
CA ASP A 130 8.56 0.36 6.51
C ASP A 130 8.92 0.50 5.01
N GLY A 131 7.94 0.79 4.15
CA GLY A 131 8.20 1.22 2.78
C GLY A 131 9.07 2.48 2.70
N LEU A 132 9.01 3.34 3.73
CA LEU A 132 9.95 4.44 3.91
C LEU A 132 11.34 3.91 4.28
N ASP A 133 12.37 4.70 3.97
CA ASP A 133 13.74 4.36 4.36
C ASP A 133 13.89 4.35 5.89
N SER A 134 14.62 3.37 6.41
CA SER A 134 14.85 3.21 7.85
C SER A 134 15.56 4.41 8.49
N SER A 135 16.27 5.24 7.70
CA SER A 135 16.88 6.49 8.18
C SER A 135 15.86 7.55 8.57
N ILE A 136 14.65 7.51 8.00
CA ILE A 136 13.57 8.46 8.32
C ILE A 136 12.40 7.80 9.06
N MET A 137 12.27 6.46 9.00
CA MET A 137 11.17 5.72 9.62
C MET A 137 11.65 4.42 10.29
N PRO A 138 12.42 4.49 11.39
CA PRO A 138 12.84 3.31 12.15
C PRO A 138 11.75 2.76 13.09
N ALA A 139 10.62 3.49 13.26
CA ALA A 139 9.54 3.15 14.20
C ALA A 139 8.55 2.15 13.59
N THR A 140 9.06 1.00 13.19
CA THR A 140 8.30 -0.13 12.61
C THR A 140 8.90 -1.46 13.07
N GLY A 141 8.21 -2.58 12.86
CA GLY A 141 8.66 -3.91 13.28
C GLY A 141 9.89 -4.40 12.52
N THR A 142 9.98 -4.11 11.23
CA THR A 142 11.02 -4.60 10.31
C THR A 142 11.59 -3.47 9.45
N PRO A 143 12.32 -2.50 10.05
CA PRO A 143 12.91 -1.40 9.31
C PRO A 143 14.01 -1.89 8.36
N GLU A 144 13.89 -1.60 7.08
CA GLU A 144 14.83 -2.00 6.04
C GLU A 144 15.50 -0.75 5.43
N PRO A 145 16.83 -0.75 5.19
CA PRO A 145 17.52 0.36 4.52
C PRO A 145 17.23 0.38 3.01
N GLY A 146 17.48 1.52 2.36
CA GLY A 146 17.31 1.69 0.91
C GLY A 146 15.85 1.93 0.47
N GLY A 147 15.00 2.35 1.39
CA GLY A 147 13.58 2.62 1.16
C GLY A 147 13.28 3.95 0.48
N LEU A 148 12.00 4.32 0.50
CA LEU A 148 11.50 5.58 -0.05
C LEU A 148 11.83 6.75 0.87
N LEU A 149 12.29 7.86 0.28
CA LEU A 149 12.37 9.13 0.96
C LEU A 149 11.03 9.88 0.90
N TRP A 150 10.90 10.90 1.73
CA TRP A 150 9.65 11.66 1.87
C TRP A 150 9.13 12.23 0.56
N ASP A 151 9.99 12.93 -0.20
CA ASP A 151 9.58 13.60 -1.44
C ASP A 151 9.27 12.60 -2.56
N GLU A 152 9.99 11.48 -2.64
CA GLU A 152 9.70 10.38 -3.56
C GLU A 152 8.29 9.81 -3.28
N THR A 153 8.01 9.54 -2.02
CA THR A 153 6.72 9.03 -1.54
C THR A 153 5.58 9.97 -1.92
N LEU A 154 5.71 11.26 -1.58
CA LEU A 154 4.68 12.25 -1.88
C LEU A 154 4.47 12.44 -3.37
N ASN A 155 5.52 12.37 -4.19
CA ASN A 155 5.41 12.47 -5.65
C ASN A 155 4.59 11.30 -6.22
N ILE A 156 4.86 10.06 -5.78
CA ILE A 156 4.11 8.88 -6.24
C ILE A 156 2.63 8.99 -5.85
N ILE A 157 2.33 9.34 -4.60
CA ILE A 157 0.95 9.52 -4.10
C ILE A 157 0.24 10.63 -4.89
N LYS A 158 0.91 11.75 -5.16
CA LYS A 158 0.36 12.86 -5.94
C LYS A 158 0.07 12.47 -7.38
N ILE A 159 0.95 11.69 -8.04
CA ILE A 159 0.70 11.14 -9.37
C ILE A 159 -0.55 10.24 -9.34
N ALA A 160 -0.66 9.37 -8.34
CA ALA A 160 -1.82 8.49 -8.18
C ALA A 160 -3.11 9.30 -8.01
N ALA A 161 -3.15 10.25 -7.09
CA ALA A 161 -4.32 11.07 -6.82
C ALA A 161 -4.78 11.89 -8.05
N LYS A 162 -3.83 12.43 -8.84
CA LYS A 162 -4.14 13.18 -10.06
C LYS A 162 -4.69 12.34 -11.20
N ASN A 163 -4.34 11.05 -11.27
CA ASN A 163 -4.58 10.24 -12.46
C ASN A 163 -5.56 9.08 -12.24
N SER A 164 -6.00 8.84 -11.01
CA SER A 164 -6.90 7.75 -10.65
C SER A 164 -8.00 8.23 -9.69
N ASN A 165 -8.91 7.32 -9.34
CA ASN A 165 -9.90 7.53 -8.29
C ASN A 165 -9.44 6.75 -7.05
N ILE A 166 -8.83 7.41 -6.07
CA ILE A 166 -8.49 6.78 -4.80
C ILE A 166 -9.78 6.61 -4.00
N VAL A 167 -10.17 5.37 -3.74
CA VAL A 167 -11.46 5.01 -3.13
C VAL A 167 -11.39 4.73 -1.64
N GLY A 168 -10.21 4.48 -1.11
CA GLY A 168 -9.94 4.22 0.30
C GLY A 168 -8.45 4.04 0.53
N ALA A 169 -8.03 4.08 1.79
CA ALA A 169 -6.64 3.85 2.16
C ALA A 169 -6.50 3.23 3.55
N ASP A 170 -5.37 2.57 3.78
CA ASP A 170 -4.88 2.21 5.11
C ASP A 170 -3.38 2.53 5.26
N VAL A 171 -2.95 2.73 6.51
CA VAL A 171 -1.55 2.91 6.92
C VAL A 171 -1.29 1.98 8.10
N ASN A 172 -0.24 1.17 8.00
CA ASN A 172 0.02 0.03 8.88
C ASN A 172 1.45 0.04 9.43
N GLU A 173 1.73 -0.83 10.40
CA GLU A 173 3.04 -1.20 10.94
C GLU A 173 3.77 -0.07 11.70
N LEU A 174 3.08 1.02 12.08
CA LEU A 174 3.67 1.98 13.00
C LEU A 174 3.85 1.34 14.38
N SER A 175 5.10 1.20 14.81
CA SER A 175 5.49 0.74 16.15
C SER A 175 6.17 1.91 16.89
N PRO A 176 5.42 2.69 17.71
CA PRO A 176 5.96 3.88 18.35
C PRO A 176 7.16 3.59 19.25
N ILE A 177 8.22 4.40 19.12
CA ILE A 177 9.40 4.30 19.98
C ILE A 177 9.22 5.29 21.12
N LYS A 178 9.33 4.81 22.37
CA LYS A 178 9.21 5.65 23.58
C LYS A 178 10.21 6.81 23.53
N GLY A 179 9.72 8.03 23.68
CA GLY A 179 10.54 9.25 23.67
C GLY A 179 10.82 9.82 22.27
N PHE A 180 10.43 9.16 21.19
CA PHE A 180 10.66 9.61 19.80
C PHE A 180 9.36 9.89 19.07
N ASN A 181 8.66 10.96 19.41
CA ASN A 181 7.36 11.32 18.84
C ASN A 181 7.45 11.82 17.38
N SER A 182 8.66 12.13 16.87
CA SER A 182 8.86 12.59 15.49
C SER A 182 8.36 11.61 14.45
N TYR A 183 8.49 10.31 14.70
CA TYR A 183 8.02 9.25 13.77
C TYR A 183 6.50 9.15 13.76
N ASN A 184 5.86 9.30 14.93
CA ASN A 184 4.40 9.36 15.02
C ASN A 184 3.87 10.57 14.23
N PHE A 185 4.54 11.72 14.35
CA PHE A 185 4.20 12.92 13.60
C PHE A 185 4.43 12.74 12.10
N LEU A 186 5.51 12.06 11.68
CA LEU A 186 5.77 11.75 10.28
C LEU A 186 4.62 10.93 9.67
N VAL A 187 4.17 9.87 10.35
CA VAL A 187 3.05 9.05 9.89
C VAL A 187 1.74 9.84 9.88
N ALA A 188 1.45 10.64 10.91
CA ALA A 188 0.29 11.53 10.92
C ALA A 188 0.32 12.51 9.73
N LYS A 189 1.51 13.04 9.39
CA LYS A 189 1.71 13.93 8.26
C LYS A 189 1.53 13.19 6.92
N LEU A 190 1.99 11.94 6.81
CA LEU A 190 1.76 11.09 5.65
C LEU A 190 0.26 10.90 5.40
N VAL A 191 -0.49 10.52 6.44
CA VAL A 191 -1.94 10.37 6.38
C VAL A 191 -2.62 11.66 5.93
N TYR A 192 -2.23 12.79 6.53
CA TYR A 192 -2.74 14.09 6.12
C TYR A 192 -2.48 14.38 4.64
N LYS A 193 -1.29 14.02 4.11
CA LYS A 193 -0.94 14.19 2.69
C LYS A 193 -1.73 13.25 1.79
N ILE A 194 -1.93 11.99 2.18
CA ILE A 194 -2.78 11.05 1.43
C ILE A 194 -4.19 11.62 1.28
N LEU A 195 -4.79 12.07 2.38
CA LEU A 195 -6.13 12.67 2.38
C LEU A 195 -6.18 13.97 1.56
N SER A 196 -5.22 14.89 1.79
CA SER A 196 -5.15 16.16 1.08
C SER A 196 -5.09 15.96 -0.43
N TYR A 197 -4.18 15.11 -0.93
CA TYR A 197 -4.08 14.86 -2.37
C TYR A 197 -5.31 14.12 -2.92
N THR A 198 -5.88 13.19 -2.15
CA THR A 198 -7.08 12.46 -2.56
C THR A 198 -8.26 13.43 -2.77
N PHE A 199 -8.48 14.37 -1.87
CA PHE A 199 -9.60 15.30 -1.97
C PHE A 199 -9.33 16.47 -2.90
N GLU A 200 -8.10 16.98 -2.97
CA GLU A 200 -7.67 18.03 -3.90
C GLU A 200 -7.93 17.63 -5.37
N PHE A 201 -7.57 16.40 -5.72
CA PHE A 201 -7.65 15.91 -7.09
C PHE A 201 -8.85 14.99 -7.35
N LYS A 202 -9.77 14.86 -6.39
CA LYS A 202 -10.98 14.06 -6.58
C LYS A 202 -11.78 14.66 -7.74
N ARG A 203 -11.94 13.88 -8.81
CA ARG A 203 -12.81 14.28 -9.93
C ARG A 203 -14.24 14.38 -9.42
N LYS A 204 -14.85 15.54 -9.65
CA LYS A 204 -16.28 15.78 -9.39
C LYS A 204 -17.14 14.90 -10.26
#